data_b728b0177e71545401ecc60a313346f1
#
_entry.id   b728b0177e71545401ecc60a313346f1
#
_cell.length_a   1.000
_cell.length_b   1.000
_cell.length_c   1.000
_cell.angle_alpha   90.00
_cell.angle_beta   90.00
_cell.angle_gamma   90.00
#
_symmetry.space_group_name_H-M   'P 1'
#
loop_
_entity.id
_entity.type
_entity.pdbx_description
1 polymer ?
#
loop_
_entity_poly.entity_id
_entity_poly.type
_entity_poly.pdbx_seq_one_letter_code
_entity_poly.pdbx_strand_id
1 'polypeptide(L)'
;MIFIHVVLLRSFLLFICWWYKPGECNIQLQKVCDWLNANKLTINAKKSNFVIFRPSQKKLSYQINVTIYNNASNSDTFLECKDYVKFLGVLNDKNLTWKYHIDYIASKISRVVGIISQLRHSVPLNTFIQVYRSLIFPYTHYGIAAWG
;
A
#
# COMPACT_ATOMS: atom_id res chain seq x y z
N MET A 1 -9.19 -11.72 -13.95
CA MET A 1 -9.24 -10.26 -13.96
C MET A 1 -7.88 -9.77 -13.48
N ILE A 2 -7.27 -8.79 -14.11
CA ILE A 2 -5.96 -8.23 -13.70
C ILE A 2 -6.20 -6.76 -13.39
N PHE A 3 -5.73 -6.31 -12.24
CA PHE A 3 -5.85 -4.91 -11.85
C PHE A 3 -4.47 -4.30 -11.67
N ILE A 4 -4.28 -3.08 -12.11
CA ILE A 4 -3.07 -2.31 -11.86
C ILE A 4 -3.40 -1.25 -10.83
N HIS A 5 -2.69 -1.29 -9.71
CA HIS A 5 -2.74 -0.24 -8.70
C HIS A 5 -1.47 0.60 -8.80
N VAL A 6 -1.63 1.87 -9.04
CA VAL A 6 -0.54 2.85 -8.95
C VAL A 6 -0.68 3.62 -7.65
N VAL A 7 0.33 3.55 -6.80
CA VAL A 7 0.37 4.29 -5.54
C VAL A 7 1.29 5.49 -5.70
N LEU A 8 0.72 6.67 -5.67
CA LEU A 8 1.44 7.94 -5.76
C LEU A 8 1.72 8.48 -4.35
N LEU A 9 2.96 8.31 -3.89
CA LEU A 9 3.40 8.61 -2.52
C LEU A 9 3.69 10.11 -2.25
N ARG A 10 2.76 11.00 -2.41
CA ARG A 10 2.74 12.32 -1.72
C ARG A 10 1.35 12.91 -1.60
N SER A 11 0.40 12.36 -2.33
CA SER A 11 -0.97 12.90 -2.41
C SER A 11 -2.03 11.91 -1.98
N PHE A 12 -1.71 10.79 -1.32
CA PHE A 12 -2.68 9.74 -0.93
C PHE A 12 -3.58 9.26 -2.08
N LEU A 13 -3.15 9.46 -3.33
CA LEU A 13 -3.91 9.05 -4.50
C LEU A 13 -3.61 7.59 -4.81
N LEU A 14 -4.63 6.78 -4.59
CA LEU A 14 -4.69 5.43 -5.13
C LEU A 14 -5.40 5.52 -6.48
N PHE A 15 -4.65 5.30 -7.55
CA PHE A 15 -5.25 5.15 -8.86
C PHE A 15 -5.43 3.66 -9.18
N ILE A 16 -6.68 3.24 -9.40
CA ILE A 16 -7.02 1.86 -9.75
C ILE A 16 -7.42 1.85 -11.23
N CYS A 17 -6.60 1.22 -12.07
CA CYS A 17 -6.99 0.92 -13.44
C CYS A 17 -7.75 -0.42 -13.45
N TRP A 18 -9.06 -0.36 -13.53
CA TRP A 18 -9.96 -1.51 -13.38
C TRP A 18 -9.91 -2.51 -14.54
N TRP A 19 -9.50 -2.08 -15.73
CA TRP A 19 -9.50 -2.93 -16.93
C TRP A 19 -8.20 -2.77 -17.68
N TYR A 20 -7.41 -3.85 -17.77
CA TYR A 20 -6.13 -3.77 -18.43
C TYR A 20 -6.26 -4.03 -19.94
N LYS A 21 -6.10 -2.97 -20.74
CA LYS A 21 -5.53 -3.05 -22.09
C LYS A 21 -4.16 -2.37 -22.07
N PRO A 22 -3.14 -2.94 -22.75
CA PRO A 22 -1.84 -2.28 -22.87
C PRO A 22 -2.02 -0.84 -23.41
N GLY A 23 -1.47 0.13 -22.70
CA GLY A 23 -1.57 1.56 -23.06
C GLY A 23 -2.67 2.36 -22.38
N GLU A 24 -3.82 1.80 -22.02
CA GLU A 24 -4.89 2.55 -21.34
C GLU A 24 -4.48 3.08 -19.96
N CYS A 25 -3.67 2.30 -19.24
CA CYS A 25 -3.19 2.71 -17.91
C CYS A 25 -2.35 4.00 -17.97
N ASN A 26 -1.45 4.11 -18.94
CA ASN A 26 -0.62 5.31 -19.10
C ASN A 26 -1.45 6.53 -19.51
N ILE A 27 -2.48 6.35 -20.36
CA ILE A 27 -3.41 7.43 -20.76
C ILE A 27 -4.19 7.95 -19.54
N GLN A 28 -4.68 7.04 -18.71
CA GLN A 28 -5.42 7.44 -17.48
C GLN A 28 -4.48 8.08 -16.44
N LEU A 29 -3.27 7.55 -16.33
CA LEU A 29 -2.25 8.10 -15.43
C LEU A 29 -1.84 9.51 -15.85
N GLN A 30 -1.75 9.77 -17.16
CA GLN A 30 -1.47 11.10 -17.69
C GLN A 30 -2.56 12.11 -17.28
N LYS A 31 -3.84 11.75 -17.36
CA LYS A 31 -4.94 12.62 -16.88
C LYS A 31 -4.80 12.96 -15.40
N VAL A 32 -4.37 11.99 -14.57
CA VAL A 32 -4.11 12.24 -13.15
C VAL A 32 -2.93 13.19 -12.97
N CYS A 33 -1.87 13.03 -13.76
CA CYS A 33 -0.72 13.92 -13.75
C CYS A 33 -1.12 15.35 -14.13
N ASP A 34 -1.92 15.50 -15.17
CA ASP A 34 -2.41 16.81 -15.63
C ASP A 34 -3.28 17.50 -14.57
N TRP A 35 -4.16 16.72 -13.92
CA TRP A 35 -4.97 17.23 -12.80
C TRP A 35 -4.11 17.67 -11.61
N LEU A 36 -3.09 16.89 -11.24
CA LEU A 36 -2.16 17.24 -10.17
C LEU A 36 -1.39 18.52 -10.51
N ASN A 37 -0.90 18.65 -11.74
CA ASN A 37 -0.19 19.84 -12.19
C ASN A 37 -1.10 21.08 -12.16
N ALA A 38 -2.37 20.95 -12.59
CA ALA A 38 -3.36 22.03 -12.51
C ALA A 38 -3.58 22.50 -11.06
N ASN A 39 -3.49 21.58 -10.09
CA ASN A 39 -3.60 21.90 -8.66
C ASN A 39 -2.24 22.24 -8.00
N LYS A 40 -1.20 22.51 -8.79
CA LYS A 40 0.16 22.85 -8.31
C LYS A 40 0.78 21.75 -7.41
N LEU A 41 0.42 20.48 -7.65
CA LEU A 41 0.93 19.32 -6.96
C LEU A 41 1.95 18.61 -7.85
N THR A 42 3.11 18.30 -7.32
CA THR A 42 4.18 17.56 -8.02
C THR A 42 4.24 16.11 -7.58
N ILE A 43 4.30 15.19 -8.54
CA ILE A 43 4.47 13.75 -8.27
C ILE A 43 5.96 13.47 -8.00
N ASN A 44 6.23 12.74 -6.93
CA ASN A 44 7.56 12.19 -6.72
C ASN A 44 7.65 10.80 -7.34
N ALA A 45 8.09 10.72 -8.59
CA ALA A 45 8.19 9.47 -9.35
C ALA A 45 9.10 8.44 -8.66
N LYS A 46 10.19 8.87 -7.99
CA LYS A 46 11.10 7.97 -7.25
C LYS A 46 10.44 7.27 -6.05
N LYS A 47 9.39 7.87 -5.49
CA LYS A 47 8.63 7.29 -4.37
C LYS A 47 7.31 6.65 -4.81
N SER A 48 6.98 6.75 -6.09
CA SER A 48 5.77 6.18 -6.66
C SER A 48 6.05 4.78 -7.21
N ASN A 49 5.15 3.85 -6.92
CA ASN A 49 5.29 2.45 -7.32
C ASN A 49 3.95 1.93 -7.83
N PHE A 50 3.98 0.83 -8.55
CA PHE A 50 2.75 0.15 -8.92
C PHE A 50 2.78 -1.33 -8.57
N VAL A 51 1.60 -1.90 -8.38
CA VAL A 51 1.39 -3.33 -8.12
C VAL A 51 0.35 -3.84 -9.10
N ILE A 52 0.57 -5.03 -9.63
CA ILE A 52 -0.36 -5.71 -10.50
C ILE A 52 -1.07 -6.79 -9.70
N PHE A 53 -2.35 -6.57 -9.38
CA PHE A 53 -3.14 -7.58 -8.71
C PHE A 53 -3.63 -8.63 -9.69
N ARG A 54 -3.35 -9.88 -9.35
CA ARG A 54 -3.73 -11.03 -10.20
C ARG A 54 -3.93 -12.29 -9.36
N PRO A 55 -4.78 -13.22 -9.81
CA PRO A 55 -4.81 -14.57 -9.24
C PRO A 55 -3.45 -15.26 -9.41
N SER A 56 -3.03 -16.06 -8.43
CA SER A 56 -1.72 -16.76 -8.43
C SER A 56 -1.54 -17.66 -9.66
N GLN A 57 -2.63 -18.22 -10.17
CA GLN A 57 -2.64 -19.12 -11.33
C GLN A 57 -2.36 -18.42 -12.66
N LYS A 58 -2.56 -17.10 -12.73
CA LYS A 58 -2.44 -16.35 -13.98
C LYS A 58 -1.04 -15.76 -14.12
N LYS A 59 -0.23 -16.34 -15.00
CA LYS A 59 1.09 -15.78 -15.34
C LYS A 59 0.94 -14.62 -16.33
N LEU A 60 1.74 -13.57 -16.16
CA LEU A 60 1.85 -12.50 -17.14
C LEU A 60 2.85 -12.93 -18.21
N SER A 61 2.43 -12.92 -19.46
CA SER A 61 3.27 -13.23 -20.62
C SER A 61 3.99 -11.99 -21.19
N TYR A 62 3.80 -10.83 -20.61
CA TYR A 62 4.36 -9.56 -21.08
C TYR A 62 4.76 -8.66 -19.91
N GLN A 63 5.74 -7.80 -20.16
CA GLN A 63 6.13 -6.74 -19.21
C GLN A 63 5.20 -5.53 -19.37
N ILE A 64 4.74 -5.02 -18.25
CA ILE A 64 3.93 -3.82 -18.19
C ILE A 64 4.84 -2.67 -17.78
N ASN A 65 5.01 -1.70 -18.67
CA ASN A 65 5.74 -0.49 -18.41
C ASN A 65 4.76 0.64 -18.08
N VAL A 66 4.79 1.12 -16.86
CA VAL A 66 4.02 2.28 -16.41
C VAL A 66 4.95 3.47 -16.34
N THR A 67 4.62 4.53 -17.07
CA THR A 67 5.41 5.75 -17.15
C THR A 67 4.64 6.95 -16.62
N ILE A 68 5.34 7.86 -15.96
CA ILE A 68 4.82 9.17 -15.58
C ILE A 68 5.62 10.23 -16.34
N TYR A 69 4.90 11.08 -17.06
CA TYR A 69 5.49 12.26 -17.64
C TYR A 69 5.65 13.34 -16.57
N ASN A 70 6.88 13.76 -16.35
CA ASN A 70 7.18 14.81 -15.39
C ASN A 70 7.44 16.13 -16.13
N ASN A 71 6.45 17.04 -16.08
CA ASN A 71 6.55 18.34 -16.72
C ASN A 71 7.73 19.19 -16.21
N ALA A 72 8.17 19.00 -14.96
CA ALA A 72 9.28 19.75 -14.38
C ALA A 72 10.65 19.33 -14.94
N SER A 73 10.81 18.08 -15.37
CA SER A 73 12.06 17.55 -15.94
C SER A 73 11.96 17.28 -17.44
N ASN A 74 10.81 17.51 -18.04
CA ASN A 74 10.48 17.21 -19.45
C ASN A 74 10.91 15.79 -19.88
N SER A 75 10.72 14.80 -18.98
CA SER A 75 11.18 13.44 -19.16
C SER A 75 10.17 12.42 -18.63
N ASP A 76 10.07 11.31 -19.33
CA ASP A 76 9.33 10.14 -18.85
C ASP A 76 10.11 9.42 -17.76
N THR A 77 9.44 9.12 -16.67
CA THR A 77 10.01 8.31 -15.58
C THR A 77 9.25 7.00 -15.47
N PHE A 78 9.97 5.89 -15.56
CA PHE A 78 9.41 4.56 -15.34
C PHE A 78 9.12 4.34 -13.87
N LEU A 79 7.93 3.83 -13.58
CA LEU A 79 7.59 3.40 -12.22
C LEU A 79 8.10 1.98 -11.96
N GLU A 80 8.49 1.73 -10.73
CA GLU A 80 8.92 0.41 -10.27
C GLU A 80 7.70 -0.48 -9.99
N CYS A 81 7.69 -1.68 -10.58
CA CYS A 81 6.71 -2.71 -10.24
C CYS A 81 7.13 -3.42 -8.94
N LYS A 82 6.26 -3.44 -7.95
CA LYS A 82 6.51 -4.13 -6.66
C LYS A 82 5.57 -5.30 -6.45
N ASP A 83 6.03 -6.29 -5.71
CA ASP A 83 5.21 -7.45 -5.32
C ASP A 83 4.20 -7.12 -4.24
N TYR A 84 4.46 -6.09 -3.44
CA TYR A 84 3.55 -5.55 -2.44
C TYR A 84 3.75 -4.05 -2.28
N VAL A 85 2.72 -3.36 -1.81
CA VAL A 85 2.74 -1.91 -1.56
C VAL A 85 2.02 -1.61 -0.24
N LYS A 86 2.56 -0.63 0.48
CA LYS A 86 1.91 -0.12 1.69
C LYS A 86 1.00 1.04 1.32
N PHE A 87 -0.31 0.87 1.50
CA PHE A 87 -1.30 1.90 1.29
C PHE A 87 -2.12 2.13 2.55
N LEU A 88 -2.18 3.37 3.04
CA LEU A 88 -2.87 3.75 4.28
C LEU A 88 -2.56 2.80 5.46
N GLY A 89 -1.32 2.35 5.59
CA GLY A 89 -0.92 1.46 6.69
C GLY A 89 -1.13 -0.03 6.42
N VAL A 90 -1.92 -0.41 5.42
CA VAL A 90 -2.16 -1.80 5.01
C VAL A 90 -1.17 -2.22 3.93
N LEU A 91 -0.58 -3.40 4.06
CA LEU A 91 0.30 -3.99 3.05
C LEU A 91 -0.52 -4.86 2.10
N ASN A 92 -0.64 -4.41 0.85
CA ASN A 92 -1.36 -5.10 -0.21
C ASN A 92 -0.37 -5.84 -1.10
N ASP A 93 -0.43 -7.15 -1.14
CA ASP A 93 0.39 -7.98 -2.02
C ASP A 93 -0.32 -8.28 -3.35
N LYS A 94 0.45 -8.58 -4.38
CA LYS A 94 -0.02 -8.83 -5.75
C LYS A 94 -1.11 -9.89 -5.89
N ASN A 95 -1.20 -10.81 -4.94
CA ASN A 95 -2.19 -11.90 -4.94
C ASN A 95 -3.30 -11.67 -3.91
N LEU A 96 -3.27 -10.56 -3.15
CA LEU A 96 -4.19 -10.25 -2.05
C LEU A 96 -4.31 -11.40 -1.03
N THR A 97 -3.18 -12.05 -0.72
CA THR A 97 -3.11 -13.12 0.27
C THR A 97 -3.01 -12.60 1.69
N TRP A 98 -2.74 -11.30 1.84
CA TRP A 98 -2.55 -10.61 3.12
C TRP A 98 -1.39 -11.13 3.98
N LYS A 99 -0.63 -12.10 3.49
CA LYS A 99 0.47 -12.71 4.24
C LYS A 99 1.45 -11.67 4.76
N TYR A 100 1.94 -10.78 3.88
CA TYR A 100 2.87 -9.71 4.28
C TYR A 100 2.29 -8.78 5.34
N HIS A 101 0.98 -8.51 5.26
CA HIS A 101 0.30 -7.66 6.24
C HIS A 101 0.16 -8.35 7.58
N ILE A 102 -0.24 -9.61 7.59
CA ILE A 102 -0.38 -10.43 8.80
C ILE A 102 0.97 -10.58 9.49
N ASP A 103 2.04 -10.91 8.74
CA ASP A 103 3.40 -11.04 9.29
C ASP A 103 3.89 -9.70 9.88
N TYR A 104 3.58 -8.57 9.23
CA TYR A 104 3.89 -7.24 9.74
C TYR A 104 3.15 -6.95 11.06
N ILE A 105 1.84 -7.21 11.13
CA ILE A 105 1.05 -7.04 12.35
C ILE A 105 1.55 -7.96 13.46
N ALA A 106 1.76 -9.24 13.17
CA ALA A 106 2.27 -10.22 14.14
C ALA A 106 3.60 -9.77 14.73
N SER A 107 4.53 -9.29 13.91
CA SER A 107 5.81 -8.74 14.37
C SER A 107 5.64 -7.50 15.25
N LYS A 108 4.64 -6.64 15.00
CA LYS A 108 4.35 -5.49 15.86
C LYS A 108 3.76 -5.92 17.20
N ILE A 109 2.78 -6.81 17.17
CA ILE A 109 2.11 -7.32 18.37
C ILE A 109 3.08 -8.10 19.26
N SER A 110 3.94 -8.95 18.71
CA SER A 110 4.94 -9.72 19.48
C SER A 110 5.85 -8.84 20.30
N ARG A 111 6.29 -7.70 19.75
CA ARG A 111 7.10 -6.73 20.51
C ARG A 111 6.32 -6.11 21.68
N VAL A 112 5.06 -5.77 21.43
CA VAL A 112 4.18 -5.19 22.47
C VAL A 112 3.86 -6.22 23.55
N VAL A 113 3.60 -7.48 23.17
CA VAL A 113 3.39 -8.59 24.14
C VAL A 113 4.61 -8.78 25.03
N GLY A 114 5.83 -8.68 24.50
CA GLY A 114 7.05 -8.72 25.28
C GLY A 114 7.10 -7.63 26.35
N ILE A 115 6.76 -6.39 26.00
CA ILE A 115 6.70 -5.27 26.94
C ILE A 115 5.60 -5.51 28.00
N ILE A 116 4.40 -5.90 27.55
CA ILE A 116 3.27 -6.15 28.44
C ILE A 116 3.56 -7.28 29.45
N SER A 117 4.27 -8.33 29.01
CA SER A 117 4.63 -9.45 29.89
C SER A 117 5.56 -9.03 31.04
N GLN A 118 6.44 -8.06 30.82
CA GLN A 118 7.30 -7.48 31.84
C GLN A 118 6.51 -6.61 32.85
N LEU A 119 5.50 -5.89 32.37
CA LEU A 119 4.68 -5.00 33.21
C LEU A 119 3.65 -5.74 34.06
N ARG A 120 3.33 -6.97 33.74
CA ARG A 120 2.24 -7.77 34.31
C ARG A 120 2.25 -7.84 35.85
N HIS A 121 3.43 -7.84 36.47
CA HIS A 121 3.60 -7.94 37.93
C HIS A 121 3.70 -6.59 38.61
N SER A 122 3.80 -5.49 37.88
CA SER A 122 4.07 -4.15 38.40
C SER A 122 2.88 -3.21 38.28
N VAL A 123 1.82 -3.58 37.54
CA VAL A 123 0.69 -2.68 37.31
C VAL A 123 -0.66 -3.33 37.66
N PRO A 124 -1.65 -2.53 38.12
CA PRO A 124 -3.01 -3.00 38.39
C PRO A 124 -3.69 -3.48 37.11
N LEU A 125 -4.65 -4.41 37.25
CA LEU A 125 -5.38 -5.01 36.14
C LEU A 125 -6.04 -3.97 35.19
N ASN A 126 -6.63 -2.92 35.77
CA ASN A 126 -7.26 -1.85 35.00
C ASN A 126 -6.28 -1.14 34.06
N THR A 127 -5.09 -0.84 34.55
CA THR A 127 -4.00 -0.25 33.76
C THR A 127 -3.54 -1.21 32.67
N PHE A 128 -3.43 -2.48 32.99
CA PHE A 128 -3.07 -3.54 32.02
C PHE A 128 -4.08 -3.62 30.86
N ILE A 129 -5.38 -3.57 31.14
CA ILE A 129 -6.44 -3.54 30.14
C ILE A 129 -6.34 -2.28 29.26
N GLN A 130 -6.05 -1.12 29.85
CA GLN A 130 -5.86 0.12 29.08
C GLN A 130 -4.65 0.02 28.14
N VAL A 131 -3.53 -0.52 28.62
CA VAL A 131 -2.34 -0.76 27.80
C VAL A 131 -2.65 -1.72 26.64
N TYR A 132 -3.36 -2.81 26.89
CA TYR A 132 -3.79 -3.73 25.84
C TYR A 132 -4.66 -3.02 24.78
N ARG A 133 -5.67 -2.26 25.20
CA ARG A 133 -6.58 -1.53 24.31
C ARG A 133 -5.88 -0.46 23.49
N SER A 134 -4.86 0.20 24.03
CA SER A 134 -4.13 1.25 23.30
C SER A 134 -3.03 0.72 22.39
N LEU A 135 -2.38 -0.40 22.72
CA LEU A 135 -1.20 -0.87 22.01
C LEU A 135 -1.47 -2.10 21.09
N ILE A 136 -2.42 -2.98 21.42
CA ILE A 136 -2.69 -4.18 20.63
C ILE A 136 -3.96 -4.02 19.79
N PHE A 137 -5.05 -3.58 20.42
CA PHE A 137 -6.36 -3.47 19.78
C PHE A 137 -6.34 -2.67 18.46
N PRO A 138 -5.64 -1.53 18.33
CA PRO A 138 -5.59 -0.80 17.06
C PRO A 138 -4.99 -1.60 15.91
N TYR A 139 -3.97 -2.43 16.17
CA TYR A 139 -3.34 -3.25 15.14
C TYR A 139 -4.27 -4.34 14.60
N THR A 140 -5.09 -4.94 15.46
CA THR A 140 -6.00 -6.02 15.07
C THR A 140 -7.28 -5.50 14.39
N HIS A 141 -7.70 -4.28 14.70
CA HIS A 141 -8.95 -3.70 14.17
C HIS A 141 -8.72 -2.78 12.97
N TYR A 142 -7.50 -2.24 12.80
CA TYR A 142 -7.24 -1.33 11.71
C TYR A 142 -7.32 -2.05 10.35
N GLY A 143 -8.25 -1.57 9.53
CA GLY A 143 -8.43 -2.10 8.18
C GLY A 143 -9.01 -3.52 8.10
N ILE A 144 -9.57 -4.06 9.20
CA ILE A 144 -10.13 -5.44 9.24
C ILE A 144 -11.16 -5.70 8.14
N ALA A 145 -11.92 -4.69 7.74
CA ALA A 145 -12.85 -4.81 6.62
C ALA A 145 -12.18 -5.09 5.27
N ALA A 146 -10.86 -4.86 5.16
CA ALA A 146 -10.11 -5.10 3.93
C ALA A 146 -9.36 -6.44 3.94
N TRP A 147 -8.92 -6.93 5.13
CA TRP A 147 -8.04 -8.09 5.23
C TRP A 147 -8.53 -9.18 6.23
N GLY A 148 -9.63 -8.92 6.96
CA GLY A 148 -10.24 -9.84 7.96
C GLY A 148 -11.20 -10.86 7.36
#